data_a7b559cec8a20ad8c915e39db2998df3
#
_entry.id   a7b559cec8a20ad8c915e39db2998df3
#
_cell.length_a   1.000
_cell.length_b   1.000
_cell.length_c   1.000
_cell.angle_alpha   90.00
_cell.angle_beta   90.00
_cell.angle_gamma   90.00
#
_symmetry.space_group_name_H-M   'P 1'
#
loop_
_entity.id
_entity.type
_entity.pdbx_description
1 polymer ?
#
loop_
_entity_poly.entity_id
_entity_poly.type
_entity_poly.pdbx_seq_one_letter_code
_entity_poly.pdbx_strand_id
1 'polypeptide(L)'
;MKKISNKFCGKHILVLEGYCKQSLPFIRGFKEQGCEVTVLCGSKLDCGYASRLPDHKILGHCDLHDEKGSEQYIVELVKKGNFDMVFAPFDFSARILAHNKEELSNYAVIYALDKEVFDVVNNKEEVMRVCMENGIPCPQTFFGVEKLEDVDKKIQFPVIIKPHSMYGARGFHLFHTSEEMRTYVEEKQVNLKEYVIQEYIPAGSRLMGGNVMIDRNGDIKSSYLYICEHIYPEEGGTSTLNGIMVRPDITENCNKLVKLMNLHGEMGVDLMLDVRDNVAKVIEINPRPVHGIALGFIAGVNHAQQILEDAFGMEVTPMEVTKPKAASRIGQTDVLWFLSSKDRFKRLSFRLGYKPVKEQMFFWDDPIPWFAFLWSGIKDFKKKMKEKRQ
;
A
#
# COMPACT_ATOMS: atom_id res chain seq x y z
N MET A 1 16.21 1.00 -21.39
CA MET A 1 15.71 -0.29 -20.83
C MET A 1 16.90 -1.14 -20.43
N LYS A 2 16.82 -1.83 -19.29
CA LYS A 2 17.76 -2.91 -18.97
C LYS A 2 17.61 -4.02 -20.01
N LYS A 3 18.61 -4.91 -20.11
CA LYS A 3 18.53 -6.08 -20.99
C LYS A 3 17.32 -6.92 -20.58
N ILE A 4 16.42 -7.20 -21.53
CA ILE A 4 15.20 -8.01 -21.29
C ILE A 4 15.66 -9.42 -20.92
N SER A 5 15.17 -9.93 -19.79
CA SER A 5 15.31 -11.34 -19.45
C SER A 5 14.29 -12.14 -20.26
N ASN A 6 14.64 -13.30 -20.75
CA ASN A 6 13.71 -14.19 -21.45
C ASN A 6 13.10 -15.24 -20.52
N LYS A 7 13.29 -15.11 -19.19
CA LYS A 7 12.88 -16.12 -18.21
C LYS A 7 11.37 -16.39 -18.22
N PHE A 8 10.57 -15.32 -18.45
CA PHE A 8 9.12 -15.38 -18.49
C PHE A 8 8.55 -14.97 -19.85
N CYS A 9 9.33 -15.20 -20.92
CA CYS A 9 8.90 -14.89 -22.28
C CYS A 9 7.63 -15.67 -22.64
N GLY A 10 6.65 -14.96 -23.21
CA GLY A 10 5.36 -15.53 -23.59
C GLY A 10 4.32 -15.65 -22.44
N LYS A 11 4.68 -15.30 -21.19
CA LYS A 11 3.72 -15.20 -20.10
C LYS A 11 2.92 -13.91 -20.20
N HIS A 12 1.60 -14.02 -20.21
CA HIS A 12 0.67 -12.91 -20.34
C HIS A 12 0.11 -12.51 -18.97
N ILE A 13 0.41 -11.29 -18.53
CA ILE A 13 0.08 -10.78 -17.21
C ILE A 13 -1.00 -9.69 -17.30
N LEU A 14 -2.13 -9.87 -16.61
CA LEU A 14 -3.10 -8.80 -16.41
C LEU A 14 -2.76 -8.03 -15.13
N VAL A 15 -2.47 -6.75 -15.28
CA VAL A 15 -2.28 -5.80 -14.17
C VAL A 15 -3.55 -5.00 -13.99
N LEU A 16 -4.20 -5.13 -12.85
CA LEU A 16 -5.38 -4.38 -12.48
C LEU A 16 -5.02 -2.96 -12.02
N GLU A 17 -6.04 -2.07 -11.95
CA GLU A 17 -5.92 -0.71 -11.40
C GLU A 17 -4.75 0.11 -11.95
N GLY A 18 -4.71 0.24 -13.29
CA GLY A 18 -3.69 1.03 -13.97
C GLY A 18 -3.63 2.52 -13.58
N TYR A 19 -4.60 3.02 -12.81
CA TYR A 19 -4.54 4.36 -12.22
C TYR A 19 -3.57 4.46 -11.05
N CYS A 20 -3.28 3.35 -10.37
CA CYS A 20 -2.38 3.32 -9.22
C CYS A 20 -0.93 3.55 -9.63
N LYS A 21 -0.22 4.38 -8.88
CA LYS A 21 1.22 4.63 -9.09
C LYS A 21 2.06 3.36 -8.98
N GLN A 22 1.65 2.45 -8.11
CA GLN A 22 2.31 1.15 -7.90
C GLN A 22 2.29 0.25 -9.13
N SER A 23 1.32 0.44 -10.04
CA SER A 23 1.24 -0.35 -11.28
C SER A 23 2.43 -0.14 -12.19
N LEU A 24 2.96 1.10 -12.29
CA LEU A 24 4.04 1.44 -13.22
C LEU A 24 5.33 0.65 -13.01
N PRO A 25 5.91 0.56 -11.79
CA PRO A 25 7.11 -0.24 -11.57
C PRO A 25 6.89 -1.73 -11.86
N PHE A 26 5.69 -2.26 -11.62
CA PHE A 26 5.37 -3.65 -11.97
C PHE A 26 5.18 -3.86 -13.47
N ILE A 27 4.45 -3.00 -14.17
CA ILE A 27 4.34 -3.03 -15.63
C ILE A 27 5.73 -3.06 -16.26
N ARG A 28 6.62 -2.15 -15.81
CA ARG A 28 8.01 -2.10 -16.27
C ARG A 28 8.76 -3.38 -15.91
N GLY A 29 8.66 -3.83 -14.68
CA GLY A 29 9.35 -5.02 -14.17
C GLY A 29 8.94 -6.28 -14.93
N PHE A 30 7.64 -6.49 -15.16
CA PHE A 30 7.14 -7.62 -15.94
C PHE A 30 7.62 -7.57 -17.40
N LYS A 31 7.61 -6.38 -18.02
CA LYS A 31 8.20 -6.20 -19.36
C LYS A 31 9.70 -6.48 -19.40
N GLU A 32 10.46 -6.09 -18.37
CA GLU A 32 11.88 -6.39 -18.25
C GLU A 32 12.15 -7.90 -18.06
N GLN A 33 11.16 -8.67 -17.56
CA GLN A 33 11.21 -10.14 -17.46
C GLN A 33 10.74 -10.86 -18.73
N GLY A 34 10.31 -10.13 -19.77
CA GLY A 34 9.89 -10.69 -21.06
C GLY A 34 8.40 -11.02 -21.15
N CYS A 35 7.61 -10.64 -20.16
CA CYS A 35 6.16 -10.88 -20.18
C CYS A 35 5.44 -10.00 -21.21
N GLU A 36 4.33 -10.51 -21.74
CA GLU A 36 3.26 -9.72 -22.33
C GLU A 36 2.41 -9.12 -21.22
N VAL A 37 2.11 -7.81 -21.27
CA VAL A 37 1.40 -7.10 -20.21
C VAL A 37 0.15 -6.44 -20.75
N THR A 38 -1.00 -6.81 -20.18
CA THR A 38 -2.27 -6.09 -20.31
C THR A 38 -2.51 -5.29 -19.05
N VAL A 39 -2.96 -4.04 -19.19
CA VAL A 39 -3.36 -3.20 -18.05
C VAL A 39 -4.83 -2.83 -18.14
N LEU A 40 -5.57 -3.00 -17.01
CA LEU A 40 -6.94 -2.53 -16.86
C LEU A 40 -6.94 -1.12 -16.26
N CYS A 41 -7.61 -0.18 -16.93
CA CYS A 41 -7.72 1.22 -16.57
C CYS A 41 -9.16 1.70 -16.66
N GLY A 42 -9.55 2.65 -15.81
CA GLY A 42 -10.84 3.33 -15.86
C GLY A 42 -10.81 4.55 -16.78
N SER A 43 -9.63 5.11 -17.06
CA SER A 43 -9.47 6.34 -17.85
C SER A 43 -8.21 6.31 -18.71
N LYS A 44 -8.24 7.04 -19.81
CA LYS A 44 -7.04 7.29 -20.66
C LYS A 44 -5.97 8.12 -19.94
N LEU A 45 -6.31 8.78 -18.86
CA LEU A 45 -5.39 9.55 -18.01
C LEU A 45 -4.73 8.73 -16.92
N ASP A 46 -5.15 7.49 -16.75
CA ASP A 46 -4.50 6.58 -15.80
C ASP A 46 -3.06 6.33 -16.22
N CYS A 47 -2.16 6.29 -15.25
CA CYS A 47 -0.72 6.21 -15.53
C CYS A 47 -0.35 4.93 -16.31
N GLY A 48 -1.02 3.80 -16.03
CA GLY A 48 -0.85 2.57 -16.79
C GLY A 48 -1.32 2.68 -18.24
N TYR A 49 -2.46 3.38 -18.50
CA TYR A 49 -2.92 3.61 -19.87
C TYR A 49 -2.02 4.56 -20.64
N ALA A 50 -1.53 5.60 -19.99
CA ALA A 50 -0.63 6.59 -20.56
C ALA A 50 0.77 6.04 -20.86
N SER A 51 1.20 4.99 -20.13
CA SER A 51 2.47 4.31 -20.36
C SER A 51 2.50 3.65 -21.75
N ARG A 52 3.67 3.67 -22.38
CA ARG A 52 3.91 2.96 -23.64
C ARG A 52 4.33 1.51 -23.47
N LEU A 53 4.54 1.07 -22.22
CA LEU A 53 5.11 -0.24 -21.92
C LEU A 53 4.13 -1.41 -22.01
N PRO A 54 2.83 -1.28 -21.57
CA PRO A 54 1.89 -2.36 -21.75
C PRO A 54 1.67 -2.69 -23.22
N ASP A 55 1.60 -3.98 -23.56
CA ASP A 55 1.29 -4.44 -24.92
C ASP A 55 -0.20 -4.18 -25.23
N HIS A 56 -1.06 -4.37 -24.23
CA HIS A 56 -2.50 -4.15 -24.36
C HIS A 56 -3.04 -3.26 -23.24
N LYS A 57 -4.05 -2.45 -23.57
CA LYS A 57 -4.67 -1.50 -22.65
C LYS A 57 -6.18 -1.64 -22.74
N ILE A 58 -6.80 -2.00 -21.63
CA ILE A 58 -8.25 -2.15 -21.55
C ILE A 58 -8.81 -0.94 -20.79
N LEU A 59 -9.76 -0.25 -21.41
CA LEU A 59 -10.63 0.70 -20.70
C LEU A 59 -11.85 -0.09 -20.24
N GLY A 60 -12.02 -0.21 -18.93
CA GLY A 60 -13.07 -1.01 -18.35
C GLY A 60 -13.53 -0.51 -17.01
N HIS A 61 -14.46 -1.22 -16.41
CA HIS A 61 -15.06 -0.84 -15.14
C HIS A 61 -14.16 -1.29 -13.99
N CYS A 62 -13.55 -0.30 -13.33
CA CYS A 62 -12.74 -0.47 -12.13
C CYS A 62 -12.91 0.79 -11.27
N ASP A 63 -14.07 0.90 -10.60
CA ASP A 63 -14.49 2.08 -9.84
C ASP A 63 -14.73 1.71 -8.38
N LEU A 64 -13.99 2.38 -7.48
CA LEU A 64 -14.12 2.24 -6.03
C LEU A 64 -15.51 2.60 -5.48
N HIS A 65 -16.31 3.35 -6.22
CA HIS A 65 -17.67 3.74 -5.84
C HIS A 65 -18.74 2.76 -6.32
N ASP A 66 -18.37 1.81 -7.21
CA ASP A 66 -19.22 0.70 -7.65
C ASP A 66 -18.46 -0.62 -7.52
N GLU A 67 -18.35 -1.10 -6.30
CA GLU A 67 -17.60 -2.32 -5.98
C GLU A 67 -18.17 -3.55 -6.68
N LYS A 68 -19.51 -3.71 -6.68
CA LYS A 68 -20.17 -4.88 -7.27
C LYS A 68 -20.02 -4.92 -8.80
N GLY A 69 -20.23 -3.79 -9.46
CA GLY A 69 -20.04 -3.70 -10.91
C GLY A 69 -18.58 -3.94 -11.31
N SER A 70 -17.64 -3.42 -10.54
CA SER A 70 -16.22 -3.65 -10.77
C SER A 70 -15.81 -5.09 -10.54
N GLU A 71 -16.30 -5.73 -9.48
CA GLU A 71 -16.05 -7.15 -9.21
C GLU A 71 -16.58 -8.02 -10.35
N GLN A 72 -17.83 -7.83 -10.78
CA GLN A 72 -18.42 -8.56 -11.90
C GLN A 72 -17.61 -8.38 -13.18
N TYR A 73 -17.22 -7.14 -13.47
CA TYR A 73 -16.42 -6.84 -14.66
C TYR A 73 -15.06 -7.54 -14.63
N ILE A 74 -14.33 -7.46 -13.50
CA ILE A 74 -13.01 -8.09 -13.35
C ILE A 74 -13.11 -9.62 -13.46
N VAL A 75 -14.09 -10.23 -12.80
CA VAL A 75 -14.33 -11.68 -12.87
C VAL A 75 -14.58 -12.12 -14.31
N GLU A 76 -15.49 -11.44 -15.03
CA GLU A 76 -15.77 -11.73 -16.43
C GLU A 76 -14.56 -11.49 -17.35
N LEU A 77 -13.78 -10.45 -17.09
CA LEU A 77 -12.55 -10.17 -17.85
C LEU A 77 -11.53 -11.30 -17.69
N VAL A 78 -11.33 -11.80 -16.47
CA VAL A 78 -10.38 -12.90 -16.21
C VAL A 78 -10.86 -14.19 -16.87
N LYS A 79 -12.16 -14.52 -16.78
CA LYS A 79 -12.74 -15.73 -17.39
C LYS A 79 -12.65 -15.73 -18.91
N LYS A 80 -12.82 -14.57 -19.54
CA LYS A 80 -12.83 -14.44 -21.00
C LYS A 80 -11.43 -14.15 -21.58
N GLY A 81 -10.53 -13.62 -20.75
CA GLY A 81 -9.17 -13.32 -21.15
C GLY A 81 -8.28 -14.56 -21.16
N ASN A 82 -7.21 -14.51 -21.91
CA ASN A 82 -6.21 -15.57 -21.93
C ASN A 82 -4.95 -15.09 -21.20
N PHE A 83 -5.07 -14.99 -19.86
CA PHE A 83 -3.98 -14.51 -18.98
C PHE A 83 -3.33 -15.69 -18.27
N ASP A 84 -2.00 -15.69 -18.17
CA ASP A 84 -1.28 -16.65 -17.32
C ASP A 84 -1.33 -16.24 -15.84
N MET A 85 -1.34 -14.93 -15.55
CA MET A 85 -1.41 -14.41 -14.18
C MET A 85 -2.24 -13.13 -14.13
N VAL A 86 -2.99 -12.95 -13.03
CA VAL A 86 -3.67 -11.70 -12.67
C VAL A 86 -3.03 -11.12 -11.42
N PHE A 87 -2.66 -9.83 -11.48
CA PHE A 87 -1.95 -9.12 -10.45
C PHE A 87 -2.69 -7.85 -10.01
N ALA A 88 -2.86 -7.71 -8.69
CA ALA A 88 -3.52 -6.58 -8.05
C ALA A 88 -2.49 -5.69 -7.31
N PRO A 89 -2.24 -4.45 -7.77
CA PRO A 89 -1.28 -3.56 -7.11
C PRO A 89 -1.85 -2.78 -5.94
N PHE A 90 -3.17 -2.86 -5.66
CA PHE A 90 -3.85 -2.05 -4.64
C PHE A 90 -4.97 -2.82 -3.94
N ASP A 91 -5.44 -2.30 -2.79
CA ASP A 91 -6.36 -2.99 -1.87
C ASP A 91 -7.66 -3.44 -2.51
N PHE A 92 -8.26 -2.58 -3.33
CA PHE A 92 -9.56 -2.84 -3.93
C PHE A 92 -9.56 -4.08 -4.82
N SER A 93 -8.64 -4.14 -5.78
CA SER A 93 -8.52 -5.30 -6.65
C SER A 93 -7.92 -6.51 -5.94
N ALA A 94 -7.04 -6.31 -4.95
CA ALA A 94 -6.51 -7.41 -4.15
C ALA A 94 -7.63 -8.12 -3.38
N ARG A 95 -8.61 -7.39 -2.82
CA ARG A 95 -9.79 -7.95 -2.18
C ARG A 95 -10.66 -8.72 -3.18
N ILE A 96 -10.94 -8.14 -4.33
CA ILE A 96 -11.72 -8.82 -5.38
C ILE A 96 -11.05 -10.14 -5.77
N LEU A 97 -9.72 -10.12 -6.01
CA LEU A 97 -8.99 -11.33 -6.37
C LEU A 97 -8.99 -12.37 -5.25
N ALA A 98 -8.80 -11.96 -3.99
CA ALA A 98 -8.81 -12.87 -2.85
C ALA A 98 -10.18 -13.56 -2.69
N HIS A 99 -11.27 -12.80 -2.79
CA HIS A 99 -12.64 -13.30 -2.60
C HIS A 99 -13.13 -14.17 -3.74
N ASN A 100 -12.55 -14.04 -4.94
CA ASN A 100 -12.92 -14.85 -6.12
C ASN A 100 -11.79 -15.81 -6.54
N LYS A 101 -10.76 -16.01 -5.69
CA LYS A 101 -9.56 -16.77 -6.05
C LYS A 101 -9.85 -18.20 -6.44
N GLU A 102 -10.68 -18.91 -5.68
CA GLU A 102 -11.04 -20.30 -5.95
C GLU A 102 -11.63 -20.47 -7.36
N GLU A 103 -12.59 -19.64 -7.72
CA GLU A 103 -13.20 -19.66 -9.05
C GLU A 103 -12.23 -19.26 -10.15
N LEU A 104 -11.52 -18.14 -9.96
CA LEU A 104 -10.65 -17.56 -10.98
C LEU A 104 -9.36 -18.36 -11.21
N SER A 105 -8.93 -19.17 -10.25
CA SER A 105 -7.77 -20.06 -10.39
C SER A 105 -7.93 -21.14 -11.45
N ASN A 106 -9.17 -21.38 -11.92
CA ASN A 106 -9.42 -22.25 -13.08
C ASN A 106 -9.02 -21.60 -14.42
N TYR A 107 -8.76 -20.30 -14.45
CA TYR A 107 -8.50 -19.53 -15.68
C TYR A 107 -7.09 -18.92 -15.72
N ALA A 108 -6.55 -18.52 -14.57
CA ALA A 108 -5.24 -17.90 -14.48
C ALA A 108 -4.63 -18.11 -13.07
N VAL A 109 -3.33 -17.89 -12.92
CA VAL A 109 -2.72 -17.75 -11.59
C VAL A 109 -3.20 -16.45 -10.97
N ILE A 110 -3.94 -16.53 -9.87
CA ILE A 110 -4.41 -15.37 -9.12
C ILE A 110 -3.40 -15.04 -8.03
N TYR A 111 -2.63 -13.97 -8.23
CA TYR A 111 -1.62 -13.56 -7.25
C TYR A 111 -2.27 -12.72 -6.15
N ALA A 112 -2.86 -13.39 -5.21
CA ALA A 112 -3.52 -12.86 -4.02
C ALA A 112 -3.49 -13.91 -2.90
N LEU A 113 -3.70 -13.47 -1.65
CA LEU A 113 -3.94 -14.36 -0.52
C LEU A 113 -5.28 -15.12 -0.71
N ASP A 114 -5.44 -16.22 0.00
CA ASP A 114 -6.73 -16.88 0.12
C ASP A 114 -7.68 -16.01 0.94
N LYS A 115 -8.98 -16.07 0.65
CA LYS A 115 -10.01 -15.18 1.20
C LYS A 115 -9.94 -15.08 2.73
N GLU A 116 -9.88 -16.23 3.41
CA GLU A 116 -9.87 -16.31 4.87
C GLU A 116 -8.63 -15.59 5.46
N VAL A 117 -7.47 -15.78 4.85
CA VAL A 117 -6.21 -15.14 5.27
C VAL A 117 -6.26 -13.64 4.97
N PHE A 118 -6.78 -13.26 3.79
CA PHE A 118 -6.94 -11.86 3.42
C PHE A 118 -7.85 -11.12 4.40
N ASP A 119 -9.01 -11.70 4.75
CA ASP A 119 -9.99 -11.09 5.64
C ASP A 119 -9.41 -10.91 7.06
N VAL A 120 -8.63 -11.88 7.56
CA VAL A 120 -7.94 -11.78 8.87
C VAL A 120 -6.88 -10.69 8.84
N VAL A 121 -6.01 -10.65 7.84
CA VAL A 121 -4.93 -9.67 7.78
C VAL A 121 -5.43 -8.25 7.50
N ASN A 122 -6.56 -8.12 6.82
CA ASN A 122 -7.21 -6.83 6.58
C ASN A 122 -7.99 -6.31 7.80
N ASN A 123 -8.22 -7.17 8.81
CA ASN A 123 -8.81 -6.77 10.08
C ASN A 123 -7.74 -6.22 11.02
N LYS A 124 -7.76 -4.90 11.23
CA LYS A 124 -6.78 -4.19 12.07
C LYS A 124 -6.74 -4.71 13.51
N GLU A 125 -7.88 -5.16 14.05
CA GLU A 125 -7.95 -5.69 15.41
C GLU A 125 -7.17 -7.00 15.52
N GLU A 126 -7.33 -7.91 14.55
CA GLU A 126 -6.62 -9.18 14.55
C GLU A 126 -5.10 -9.00 14.42
N VAL A 127 -4.65 -8.07 13.56
CA VAL A 127 -3.23 -7.73 13.45
C VAL A 127 -2.68 -7.22 14.79
N MET A 128 -3.41 -6.34 15.47
CA MET A 128 -2.99 -5.81 16.78
C MET A 128 -2.99 -6.90 17.86
N ARG A 129 -3.95 -7.82 17.83
CA ARG A 129 -3.99 -8.97 18.75
C ARG A 129 -2.73 -9.82 18.60
N VAL A 130 -2.38 -10.21 17.38
CA VAL A 130 -1.15 -10.96 17.10
C VAL A 130 0.09 -10.18 17.57
N CYS A 131 0.16 -8.87 17.31
CA CYS A 131 1.29 -8.05 17.78
C CYS A 131 1.42 -8.08 19.30
N MET A 132 0.33 -7.81 20.04
CA MET A 132 0.35 -7.74 21.51
C MET A 132 0.69 -9.08 22.15
N GLU A 133 0.12 -10.18 21.66
CA GLU A 133 0.37 -11.53 22.18
C GLU A 133 1.82 -12.00 21.96
N ASN A 134 2.48 -11.46 20.94
CA ASN A 134 3.85 -11.88 20.57
C ASN A 134 4.92 -10.82 20.88
N GLY A 135 4.58 -9.76 21.60
CA GLY A 135 5.52 -8.71 22.00
C GLY A 135 6.08 -7.90 20.81
N ILE A 136 5.33 -7.80 19.71
CA ILE A 136 5.67 -6.93 18.59
C ILE A 136 5.12 -5.53 18.91
N PRO A 137 5.96 -4.47 18.85
CA PRO A 137 5.51 -3.13 19.17
C PRO A 137 4.34 -2.68 18.28
N CYS A 138 3.24 -2.30 18.91
CA CYS A 138 2.05 -1.75 18.27
C CYS A 138 1.39 -0.73 19.22
N PRO A 139 0.49 0.14 18.75
CA PRO A 139 -0.30 0.97 19.63
C PRO A 139 -1.12 0.11 20.59
N GLN A 140 -1.20 0.53 21.85
CA GLN A 140 -2.11 -0.13 22.80
C GLN A 140 -3.52 -0.15 22.22
N THR A 141 -4.08 -1.34 22.07
CA THR A 141 -5.40 -1.55 21.46
C THR A 141 -6.36 -2.04 22.52
N PHE A 142 -7.53 -1.43 22.59
CA PHE A 142 -8.55 -1.72 23.61
C PHE A 142 -9.61 -2.64 22.99
N PHE A 143 -9.54 -3.92 23.30
CA PHE A 143 -10.45 -4.94 22.80
C PHE A 143 -11.74 -5.02 23.61
N GLY A 144 -12.82 -5.44 22.96
CA GLY A 144 -14.09 -5.70 23.62
C GLY A 144 -14.77 -4.45 24.20
N VAL A 145 -14.52 -3.28 23.63
CA VAL A 145 -15.24 -2.03 23.92
C VAL A 145 -16.43 -1.96 22.97
N GLU A 146 -17.56 -2.52 23.41
CA GLU A 146 -18.76 -2.60 22.58
C GLU A 146 -19.82 -1.57 22.95
N LYS A 147 -19.72 -1.03 24.16
CA LYS A 147 -20.68 -0.09 24.75
C LYS A 147 -19.98 1.07 25.42
N LEU A 148 -20.70 2.17 25.57
CA LEU A 148 -20.19 3.38 26.23
C LEU A 148 -19.78 3.15 27.69
N GLU A 149 -20.44 2.21 28.40
CA GLU A 149 -20.10 1.87 29.76
C GLU A 149 -18.71 1.22 29.89
N ASP A 150 -18.18 0.66 28.83
CA ASP A 150 -16.84 0.07 28.81
C ASP A 150 -15.73 1.12 28.65
N VAL A 151 -16.06 2.31 28.14
CA VAL A 151 -15.09 3.36 27.81
C VAL A 151 -14.25 3.75 29.03
N ASP A 152 -14.89 4.13 30.13
CA ASP A 152 -14.18 4.58 31.35
C ASP A 152 -13.41 3.49 32.06
N LYS A 153 -13.79 2.23 31.85
CA LYS A 153 -13.19 1.08 32.55
C LYS A 153 -11.95 0.54 31.82
N LYS A 154 -11.92 0.65 30.50
CA LYS A 154 -10.94 -0.03 29.65
C LYS A 154 -9.98 0.91 28.93
N ILE A 155 -10.34 2.18 28.74
CA ILE A 155 -9.60 3.09 27.86
C ILE A 155 -8.74 4.08 28.64
N GLN A 156 -7.51 4.28 28.14
CA GLN A 156 -6.61 5.34 28.60
C GLN A 156 -6.45 6.39 27.50
N PHE A 157 -6.91 7.60 27.76
CA PHE A 157 -6.87 8.73 26.82
C PHE A 157 -5.49 9.41 26.73
N PRO A 158 -5.12 10.03 25.59
CA PRO A 158 -5.91 10.19 24.36
C PRO A 158 -5.95 8.94 23.50
N VAL A 159 -7.08 8.74 22.81
CA VAL A 159 -7.29 7.59 21.92
C VAL A 159 -7.80 8.02 20.55
N ILE A 160 -7.62 7.12 19.59
CA ILE A 160 -8.25 7.19 18.28
C ILE A 160 -9.25 6.07 18.11
N ILE A 161 -10.31 6.32 17.34
CA ILE A 161 -11.13 5.26 16.78
C ILE A 161 -10.96 5.23 15.27
N LYS A 162 -10.96 4.06 14.68
CA LYS A 162 -10.92 3.84 13.23
C LYS A 162 -11.70 2.58 12.87
N PRO A 163 -12.39 2.51 11.71
CA PRO A 163 -13.08 1.29 11.30
C PRO A 163 -12.13 0.10 11.16
N HIS A 164 -12.62 -1.11 11.43
CA HIS A 164 -11.83 -2.35 11.31
C HIS A 164 -11.22 -2.53 9.92
N SER A 165 -12.01 -2.25 8.86
CA SER A 165 -11.63 -2.50 7.46
C SER A 165 -11.98 -1.31 6.58
N MET A 166 -11.18 -0.25 6.59
CA MET A 166 -11.30 0.86 5.63
C MET A 166 -9.92 1.28 5.12
N TYR A 167 -9.89 1.78 3.88
CA TYR A 167 -8.67 2.22 3.19
C TYR A 167 -8.40 3.71 3.46
N GLY A 168 -7.15 4.03 3.75
CA GLY A 168 -6.71 5.38 4.07
C GLY A 168 -7.23 5.87 5.43
N ALA A 169 -6.91 7.08 5.82
CA ALA A 169 -7.29 7.67 7.11
C ALA A 169 -8.79 8.07 7.19
N ARG A 170 -9.69 7.37 6.50
CA ARG A 170 -11.12 7.65 6.52
C ARG A 170 -11.75 7.10 7.81
N GLY A 171 -12.63 7.89 8.42
CA GLY A 171 -13.31 7.50 9.66
C GLY A 171 -12.45 7.51 10.92
N PHE A 172 -11.27 8.11 10.86
CA PHE A 172 -10.39 8.35 12.00
C PHE A 172 -10.89 9.53 12.82
N HIS A 173 -11.03 9.32 14.14
CA HIS A 173 -11.36 10.38 15.09
C HIS A 173 -10.44 10.29 16.30
N LEU A 174 -9.94 11.44 16.75
CA LEU A 174 -9.12 11.59 17.96
C LEU A 174 -9.97 12.13 19.08
N PHE A 175 -9.84 11.51 20.27
CA PHE A 175 -10.49 11.94 21.51
C PHE A 175 -9.47 12.10 22.61
N HIS A 176 -9.54 13.23 23.31
CA HIS A 176 -8.67 13.52 24.44
C HIS A 176 -9.28 13.09 25.77
N THR A 177 -10.61 12.97 25.82
CA THR A 177 -11.37 12.61 27.03
C THR A 177 -12.47 11.60 26.72
N SER A 178 -12.92 10.92 27.78
CA SER A 178 -14.08 10.03 27.71
C SER A 178 -15.35 10.76 27.32
N GLU A 179 -15.54 11.99 27.79
CA GLU A 179 -16.73 12.80 27.51
C GLU A 179 -16.82 13.16 26.01
N GLU A 180 -15.70 13.60 25.41
CA GLU A 180 -15.63 13.85 23.96
C GLU A 180 -16.03 12.61 23.14
N MET A 181 -15.50 11.45 23.52
CA MET A 181 -15.78 10.20 22.82
C MET A 181 -17.26 9.80 22.98
N ARG A 182 -17.83 9.91 24.20
CA ARG A 182 -19.23 9.59 24.46
C ARG A 182 -20.16 10.47 23.65
N THR A 183 -19.97 11.78 23.69
CA THR A 183 -20.75 12.74 22.92
C THR A 183 -20.74 12.39 21.43
N TYR A 184 -19.57 12.12 20.88
CA TYR A 184 -19.44 11.75 19.46
C TYR A 184 -20.19 10.46 19.11
N VAL A 185 -20.02 9.40 19.96
CA VAL A 185 -20.64 8.09 19.72
C VAL A 185 -22.16 8.20 19.77
N GLU A 186 -22.71 8.99 20.72
CA GLU A 186 -24.15 9.21 20.87
C GLU A 186 -24.72 10.05 19.71
N GLU A 187 -24.10 11.19 19.41
CA GLU A 187 -24.58 12.09 18.34
C GLU A 187 -24.52 11.44 16.95
N LYS A 188 -23.48 10.67 16.68
CA LYS A 188 -23.28 10.01 15.39
C LYS A 188 -23.83 8.60 15.33
N GLN A 189 -24.39 8.09 16.43
CA GLN A 189 -24.91 6.72 16.55
C GLN A 189 -23.87 5.67 16.11
N VAL A 190 -22.63 5.85 16.56
CA VAL A 190 -21.50 4.98 16.17
C VAL A 190 -21.66 3.60 16.79
N ASN A 191 -21.60 2.56 15.97
CA ASN A 191 -21.52 1.19 16.44
C ASN A 191 -20.06 0.86 16.79
N LEU A 192 -19.70 0.89 18.07
CA LEU A 192 -18.32 0.67 18.53
C LEU A 192 -17.77 -0.71 18.13
N LYS A 193 -18.63 -1.70 17.89
CA LYS A 193 -18.21 -3.03 17.39
C LYS A 193 -17.55 -3.01 16.02
N GLU A 194 -17.74 -1.95 15.24
CA GLU A 194 -17.16 -1.79 13.91
C GLU A 194 -15.85 -1.01 13.92
N TYR A 195 -15.38 -0.60 15.12
CA TYR A 195 -14.22 0.27 15.28
C TYR A 195 -13.14 -0.34 16.14
N VAL A 196 -11.89 -0.16 15.72
CA VAL A 196 -10.71 -0.37 16.56
C VAL A 196 -10.46 0.90 17.37
N ILE A 197 -10.25 0.73 18.69
CA ILE A 197 -9.90 1.80 19.61
C ILE A 197 -8.44 1.62 20.01
N GLN A 198 -7.62 2.64 19.81
CA GLN A 198 -6.18 2.57 20.05
C GLN A 198 -5.66 3.83 20.74
N GLU A 199 -4.52 3.70 21.46
CA GLU A 199 -3.79 4.86 21.94
C GLU A 199 -3.46 5.81 20.79
N TYR A 200 -3.51 7.10 21.05
CA TYR A 200 -3.05 8.10 20.10
C TYR A 200 -1.52 8.19 20.12
N ILE A 201 -0.89 7.91 18.97
CA ILE A 201 0.54 8.19 18.78
C ILE A 201 0.68 9.68 18.42
N PRO A 202 1.43 10.48 19.22
CA PRO A 202 1.38 11.94 19.15
C PRO A 202 1.95 12.50 17.85
N ALA A 203 1.55 13.73 17.54
CA ALA A 203 2.11 14.51 16.45
C ALA A 203 3.63 14.63 16.59
N GLY A 204 4.35 14.63 15.45
CA GLY A 204 5.80 14.58 15.40
C GLY A 204 6.38 13.18 15.22
N SER A 205 5.58 12.14 15.48
CA SER A 205 5.90 10.75 15.09
C SER A 205 5.96 10.61 13.57
N ARG A 206 6.74 9.63 13.07
CA ARG A 206 7.03 9.53 11.65
C ARG A 206 6.45 8.26 11.06
N LEU A 207 5.72 8.40 9.95
CA LEU A 207 5.22 7.27 9.20
C LEU A 207 6.39 6.53 8.53
N MET A 208 6.36 5.22 8.61
CA MET A 208 7.32 4.29 8.03
C MET A 208 6.56 3.16 7.32
N GLY A 209 7.26 2.44 6.46
CA GLY A 209 6.77 1.20 5.90
C GLY A 209 7.85 0.14 5.87
N GLY A 210 7.43 -1.09 6.10
CA GLY A 210 8.20 -2.30 5.83
C GLY A 210 7.65 -2.98 4.58
N ASN A 211 8.55 -3.45 3.72
CA ASN A 211 8.20 -4.32 2.61
C ASN A 211 8.79 -5.69 2.88
N VAL A 212 7.99 -6.73 2.75
CA VAL A 212 8.41 -8.10 2.97
C VAL A 212 7.89 -8.99 1.85
N MET A 213 8.80 -9.66 1.15
CA MET A 213 8.48 -10.76 0.25
C MET A 213 8.74 -12.08 0.97
N ILE A 214 7.70 -12.86 1.17
CA ILE A 214 7.74 -14.18 1.79
C ILE A 214 7.20 -15.21 0.80
N ASP A 215 7.96 -16.29 0.57
CA ASP A 215 7.53 -17.32 -0.37
C ASP A 215 6.53 -18.30 0.27
N ARG A 216 6.02 -19.24 -0.53
CA ARG A 216 5.06 -20.25 -0.09
C ARG A 216 5.61 -21.24 0.95
N ASN A 217 6.92 -21.29 1.11
CA ASN A 217 7.59 -22.11 2.13
C ASN A 217 7.72 -21.37 3.47
N GLY A 218 7.35 -20.10 3.54
CA GLY A 218 7.50 -19.24 4.72
C GLY A 218 8.90 -18.61 4.84
N ASP A 219 9.70 -18.63 3.77
CA ASP A 219 11.02 -18.02 3.73
C ASP A 219 10.97 -16.57 3.29
N ILE A 220 11.60 -15.68 4.05
CA ILE A 220 11.76 -14.28 3.67
C ILE A 220 12.76 -14.17 2.52
N LYS A 221 12.32 -13.69 1.38
CA LYS A 221 13.15 -13.53 0.16
C LYS A 221 13.64 -12.11 -0.06
N SER A 222 12.92 -11.12 0.44
CA SER A 222 13.41 -9.75 0.60
C SER A 222 12.67 -9.05 1.73
N SER A 223 13.37 -8.17 2.45
CA SER A 223 12.76 -7.34 3.49
C SER A 223 13.54 -6.05 3.63
N TYR A 224 12.86 -4.91 3.66
CA TYR A 224 13.47 -3.61 3.88
C TYR A 224 12.46 -2.62 4.45
N LEU A 225 13.00 -1.56 5.05
CA LEU A 225 12.24 -0.47 5.63
C LEU A 225 12.45 0.82 4.84
N TYR A 226 11.44 1.64 4.86
CA TYR A 226 11.52 3.02 4.38
C TYR A 226 10.81 3.97 5.34
N ILE A 227 11.25 5.22 5.33
CA ILE A 227 10.63 6.29 6.09
C ILE A 227 9.98 7.29 5.14
N CYS A 228 8.78 7.74 5.48
CA CYS A 228 8.07 8.79 4.77
C CYS A 228 8.62 10.14 5.22
N GLU A 229 9.50 10.72 4.41
CA GLU A 229 10.13 12.02 4.71
C GLU A 229 9.16 13.17 4.51
N HIS A 230 8.38 13.11 3.42
CA HIS A 230 7.37 14.10 3.10
C HIS A 230 6.03 13.41 2.85
N ILE A 231 4.94 14.01 3.35
CA ILE A 231 3.57 13.52 3.22
C ILE A 231 2.70 14.70 2.77
N TYR A 232 1.87 14.50 1.76
CA TYR A 232 0.96 15.55 1.29
C TYR A 232 -0.45 14.99 1.00
N PRO A 233 -1.51 15.65 1.51
CA PRO A 233 -1.49 16.66 2.60
C PRO A 233 -0.84 16.13 3.87
N GLU A 234 -0.32 17.01 4.75
CA GLU A 234 0.37 16.57 5.99
C GLU A 234 -0.55 15.76 6.90
N GLU A 235 -1.85 16.08 6.91
CA GLU A 235 -2.87 15.34 7.64
C GLU A 235 -3.55 14.34 6.69
N GLY A 236 -3.35 13.04 6.96
CA GLY A 236 -4.02 11.94 6.24
C GLY A 236 -3.64 11.78 4.78
N GLY A 237 -2.55 12.42 4.32
CA GLY A 237 -2.07 12.32 2.95
C GLY A 237 -1.18 11.10 2.69
N THR A 238 -0.66 11.04 1.47
CA THR A 238 0.27 9.99 1.04
C THR A 238 1.70 10.52 0.99
N SER A 239 2.68 9.62 1.16
CA SER A 239 4.08 10.00 1.07
C SER A 239 4.46 10.51 -0.32
N THR A 240 5.22 11.60 -0.36
CA THR A 240 5.73 12.23 -1.58
C THR A 240 7.23 12.04 -1.76
N LEU A 241 7.94 11.79 -0.67
CA LEU A 241 9.35 11.42 -0.62
C LEU A 241 9.56 10.32 0.40
N ASN A 242 10.12 9.20 -0.05
CA ASN A 242 10.47 8.04 0.79
C ASN A 242 11.96 7.77 0.69
N GLY A 243 12.61 7.50 1.82
CA GLY A 243 14.00 7.08 1.88
C GLY A 243 14.17 5.70 2.51
N ILE A 244 15.13 4.90 2.03
CA ILE A 244 15.51 3.64 2.70
C ILE A 244 15.95 3.94 4.11
N MET A 245 15.52 3.11 5.05
CA MET A 245 15.95 3.11 6.45
C MET A 245 16.54 1.75 6.81
N VAL A 246 17.63 1.77 7.57
CA VAL A 246 18.28 0.53 8.05
C VAL A 246 18.08 0.46 9.57
N ARG A 247 17.17 -0.39 10.01
CA ARG A 247 16.85 -0.68 11.42
C ARG A 247 16.53 -2.18 11.54
N PRO A 248 17.56 -3.02 11.78
CA PRO A 248 17.39 -4.48 11.85
C PRO A 248 16.33 -4.94 12.85
N ASP A 249 16.25 -4.28 14.00
CA ASP A 249 15.26 -4.53 15.05
C ASP A 249 13.81 -4.39 14.54
N ILE A 250 13.53 -3.37 13.72
CA ILE A 250 12.22 -3.14 13.13
C ILE A 250 11.95 -4.14 11.99
N THR A 251 12.97 -4.40 11.15
CA THR A 251 12.86 -5.38 10.06
C THR A 251 12.52 -6.76 10.61
N GLU A 252 13.16 -7.17 11.71
CA GLU A 252 12.89 -8.45 12.37
C GLU A 252 11.45 -8.53 12.88
N ASN A 253 10.91 -7.46 13.48
CA ASN A 253 9.51 -7.41 13.91
C ASN A 253 8.54 -7.54 12.73
N CYS A 254 8.81 -6.88 11.58
CA CYS A 254 8.00 -7.05 10.38
C CYS A 254 8.04 -8.49 9.87
N ASN A 255 9.23 -9.09 9.78
CA ASN A 255 9.42 -10.47 9.36
C ASN A 255 8.74 -11.47 10.29
N LYS A 256 8.85 -11.25 11.60
CA LYS A 256 8.18 -12.07 12.63
C LYS A 256 6.66 -12.01 12.46
N LEU A 257 6.10 -10.80 12.28
CA LEU A 257 4.66 -10.60 12.15
C LEU A 257 4.09 -11.33 10.93
N VAL A 258 4.69 -11.18 9.75
CA VAL A 258 4.18 -11.83 8.53
C VAL A 258 4.26 -13.36 8.62
N LYS A 259 5.27 -13.91 9.31
CA LYS A 259 5.39 -15.35 9.58
C LYS A 259 4.32 -15.85 10.54
N LEU A 260 4.09 -15.13 11.65
CA LEU A 260 3.07 -15.48 12.65
C LEU A 260 1.65 -15.50 12.06
N MET A 261 1.38 -14.63 11.11
CA MET A 261 0.10 -14.58 10.41
C MET A 261 0.03 -15.53 9.21
N ASN A 262 1.05 -16.36 8.99
CA ASN A 262 1.13 -17.34 7.90
C ASN A 262 0.86 -16.73 6.52
N LEU A 263 1.46 -15.54 6.26
CA LEU A 263 1.30 -14.84 5.00
C LEU A 263 2.29 -15.32 3.95
N HIS A 264 1.93 -15.15 2.68
CA HIS A 264 2.84 -15.36 1.55
C HIS A 264 2.64 -14.29 0.47
N GLY A 265 3.67 -14.06 -0.33
CA GLY A 265 3.68 -13.04 -1.36
C GLY A 265 4.30 -11.72 -0.90
N GLU A 266 4.00 -10.66 -1.62
CA GLU A 266 4.50 -9.29 -1.37
C GLU A 266 3.58 -8.57 -0.39
N MET A 267 4.12 -8.20 0.78
CA MET A 267 3.38 -7.55 1.87
C MET A 267 3.96 -6.20 2.22
N GLY A 268 3.10 -5.26 2.57
CA GLY A 268 3.48 -4.02 3.21
C GLY A 268 3.07 -3.99 4.68
N VAL A 269 3.96 -3.55 5.55
CA VAL A 269 3.69 -3.31 6.97
C VAL A 269 3.80 -1.82 7.22
N ASP A 270 2.69 -1.17 7.56
CA ASP A 270 2.71 0.24 7.92
C ASP A 270 3.04 0.40 9.40
N LEU A 271 4.00 1.27 9.68
CA LEU A 271 4.50 1.54 11.03
C LEU A 271 4.52 3.04 11.33
N MET A 272 4.47 3.36 12.60
CA MET A 272 4.70 4.72 13.09
C MET A 272 5.84 4.71 14.10
N LEU A 273 6.90 5.46 13.79
CA LEU A 273 8.02 5.68 14.71
C LEU A 273 7.58 6.72 15.75
N ASP A 274 7.30 6.23 16.95
CA ASP A 274 6.77 7.04 18.05
C ASP A 274 7.85 8.00 18.55
N VAL A 275 7.51 9.28 18.59
CA VAL A 275 8.45 10.33 19.02
C VAL A 275 8.78 10.25 20.53
N ARG A 276 7.93 9.57 21.33
CA ARG A 276 8.11 9.47 22.79
C ARG A 276 9.24 8.54 23.19
N ASP A 277 9.42 7.43 22.45
CA ASP A 277 10.31 6.34 22.82
C ASP A 277 11.22 5.87 21.67
N ASN A 278 11.03 6.41 20.46
CA ASN A 278 11.73 6.01 19.23
C ASN A 278 11.51 4.53 18.86
N VAL A 279 10.37 3.96 19.28
CA VAL A 279 9.92 2.61 18.91
C VAL A 279 9.02 2.69 17.69
N ALA A 280 9.25 1.85 16.70
CA ALA A 280 8.36 1.72 15.55
C ALA A 280 7.21 0.77 15.89
N LYS A 281 6.00 1.30 15.92
CA LYS A 281 4.77 0.58 16.24
C LYS A 281 4.05 0.19 14.96
N VAL A 282 3.69 -1.08 14.82
CA VAL A 282 2.90 -1.60 13.69
C VAL A 282 1.50 -1.00 13.74
N ILE A 283 1.03 -0.47 12.62
CA ILE A 283 -0.31 0.13 12.48
C ILE A 283 -1.27 -0.78 11.73
N GLU A 284 -0.78 -1.40 10.63
CA GLU A 284 -1.55 -2.34 9.81
C GLU A 284 -0.63 -3.14 8.88
N ILE A 285 -1.17 -4.22 8.32
CA ILE A 285 -0.55 -4.95 7.22
C ILE A 285 -1.39 -4.70 5.96
N ASN A 286 -0.71 -4.50 4.86
CA ASN A 286 -1.30 -4.40 3.53
C ASN A 286 -0.94 -5.67 2.75
N PRO A 287 -1.88 -6.59 2.48
CA PRO A 287 -1.60 -7.86 1.77
C PRO A 287 -1.43 -7.63 0.27
N ARG A 288 -0.58 -6.70 -0.09
CA ARG A 288 -0.31 -6.24 -1.46
C ARG A 288 0.90 -5.27 -1.46
N PRO A 289 1.44 -4.93 -2.66
CA PRO A 289 2.47 -3.90 -2.78
C PRO A 289 2.03 -2.53 -2.23
N VAL A 290 2.89 -1.89 -1.45
CA VAL A 290 2.62 -0.58 -0.85
C VAL A 290 3.08 0.59 -1.72
N HIS A 291 2.69 1.81 -1.33
CA HIS A 291 3.10 3.04 -2.02
C HIS A 291 4.62 3.21 -2.16
N GLY A 292 5.39 2.66 -1.23
CA GLY A 292 6.84 2.68 -1.22
C GLY A 292 7.51 1.67 -2.16
N ILE A 293 6.75 0.81 -2.84
CA ILE A 293 7.31 -0.31 -3.64
C ILE A 293 8.30 0.14 -4.73
N ALA A 294 8.05 1.30 -5.35
CA ALA A 294 8.97 1.87 -6.34
C ALA A 294 10.38 2.12 -5.76
N LEU A 295 10.48 2.38 -4.45
CA LEU A 295 11.75 2.56 -3.77
C LEU A 295 12.56 1.25 -3.73
N GLY A 296 11.91 0.10 -3.52
CA GLY A 296 12.56 -1.21 -3.59
C GLY A 296 13.23 -1.45 -4.94
N PHE A 297 12.52 -1.21 -6.05
CA PHE A 297 13.10 -1.29 -7.40
C PHE A 297 14.30 -0.34 -7.58
N ILE A 298 14.21 0.89 -7.07
CA ILE A 298 15.31 1.86 -7.10
C ILE A 298 16.50 1.39 -6.24
N ALA A 299 16.21 0.78 -5.11
CA ALA A 299 17.19 0.28 -4.15
C ALA A 299 17.85 -1.05 -4.57
N GLY A 300 17.33 -1.72 -5.60
CA GLY A 300 17.92 -2.92 -6.19
C GLY A 300 17.14 -4.21 -6.00
N VAL A 301 15.98 -4.19 -5.36
CA VAL A 301 15.07 -5.34 -5.20
C VAL A 301 14.15 -5.42 -6.42
N ASN A 302 14.17 -6.54 -7.14
CA ASN A 302 13.30 -6.75 -8.30
C ASN A 302 12.04 -7.52 -7.89
N HIS A 303 11.09 -6.82 -7.32
CA HIS A 303 9.81 -7.39 -6.86
C HIS A 303 9.04 -8.09 -7.99
N ALA A 304 9.08 -7.57 -9.21
CA ALA A 304 8.39 -8.20 -10.34
C ALA A 304 8.96 -9.60 -10.65
N GLN A 305 10.27 -9.77 -10.55
CA GLN A 305 10.90 -11.08 -10.70
C GLN A 305 10.49 -12.02 -9.58
N GLN A 306 10.54 -11.58 -8.32
CA GLN A 306 10.18 -12.41 -7.16
C GLN A 306 8.71 -12.86 -7.23
N ILE A 307 7.80 -11.94 -7.60
CA ILE A 307 6.38 -12.24 -7.77
C ILE A 307 6.16 -13.28 -8.89
N LEU A 308 6.84 -13.13 -10.02
CA LEU A 308 6.71 -14.11 -11.12
C LEU A 308 7.28 -15.48 -10.73
N GLU A 309 8.41 -15.51 -10.04
CA GLU A 309 9.01 -16.76 -9.55
C GLU A 309 8.07 -17.48 -8.60
N ASP A 310 7.48 -16.76 -7.62
CA ASP A 310 6.52 -17.32 -6.67
C ASP A 310 5.22 -17.77 -7.37
N ALA A 311 4.66 -16.91 -8.24
CA ALA A 311 3.41 -17.19 -8.94
C ALA A 311 3.47 -18.45 -9.80
N PHE A 312 4.61 -18.67 -10.47
CA PHE A 312 4.81 -19.82 -11.35
C PHE A 312 5.52 -21.01 -10.69
N GLY A 313 5.57 -21.04 -9.34
CA GLY A 313 6.08 -22.16 -8.56
C GLY A 313 7.58 -22.39 -8.72
N MET A 314 8.33 -21.35 -9.05
CA MET A 314 9.79 -21.39 -9.13
C MET A 314 10.41 -21.05 -7.78
N GLU A 315 11.67 -21.42 -7.57
CA GLU A 315 12.42 -20.93 -6.42
C GLU A 315 12.56 -19.40 -6.48
N VAL A 316 12.09 -18.73 -5.43
CA VAL A 316 12.13 -17.26 -5.34
C VAL A 316 13.55 -16.81 -5.01
N THR A 317 14.13 -16.00 -5.88
CA THR A 317 15.49 -15.46 -5.71
C THR A 317 15.55 -14.52 -4.51
N PRO A 318 16.38 -14.79 -3.48
CA PRO A 318 16.59 -13.85 -2.39
C PRO A 318 17.22 -12.54 -2.89
N MET A 319 16.71 -11.41 -2.41
CA MET A 319 17.23 -10.10 -2.80
C MET A 319 17.37 -9.17 -1.60
N GLU A 320 18.42 -8.37 -1.62
CA GLU A 320 18.70 -7.37 -0.59
C GLU A 320 18.79 -5.98 -1.21
N VAL A 321 18.58 -4.97 -0.36
CA VAL A 321 18.82 -3.58 -0.74
C VAL A 321 20.29 -3.34 -1.01
N THR A 322 20.63 -3.05 -2.28
CA THR A 322 22.00 -2.76 -2.69
C THR A 322 22.35 -1.26 -2.62
N LYS A 323 21.32 -0.40 -2.43
CA LYS A 323 21.49 1.06 -2.32
C LYS A 323 20.79 1.59 -1.07
N PRO A 324 21.43 1.47 0.11
CA PRO A 324 20.81 1.80 1.41
C PRO A 324 20.55 3.30 1.61
N LYS A 325 21.03 4.14 0.71
CA LYS A 325 20.76 5.60 0.69
C LYS A 325 19.80 6.02 -0.42
N ALA A 326 19.12 5.06 -1.07
CA ALA A 326 18.16 5.38 -2.12
C ALA A 326 16.92 6.10 -1.56
N ALA A 327 16.37 7.00 -2.37
CA ALA A 327 15.07 7.61 -2.13
C ALA A 327 14.23 7.64 -3.41
N SER A 328 12.92 7.58 -3.22
CA SER A 328 11.93 7.74 -4.28
C SER A 328 11.07 8.98 -4.04
N ARG A 329 10.70 9.68 -5.09
CA ARG A 329 9.94 10.92 -5.03
C ARG A 329 8.79 10.94 -6.04
N ILE A 330 7.71 11.61 -5.68
CA ILE A 330 6.64 12.01 -6.59
C ILE A 330 6.69 13.53 -6.71
N GLY A 331 7.38 14.02 -7.73
CA GLY A 331 7.74 15.44 -7.84
C GLY A 331 6.56 16.39 -7.79
N GLN A 332 5.43 16.04 -8.40
CA GLN A 332 4.23 16.88 -8.43
C GLN A 332 3.67 17.15 -7.03
N THR A 333 3.51 16.08 -6.24
CA THR A 333 2.98 16.20 -4.87
C THR A 333 4.06 16.65 -3.88
N ASP A 334 5.33 16.40 -4.14
CA ASP A 334 6.45 16.88 -3.34
C ASP A 334 6.62 18.41 -3.43
N VAL A 335 6.35 18.99 -4.60
CA VAL A 335 6.25 20.46 -4.75
C VAL A 335 5.10 21.04 -3.93
N LEU A 336 3.93 20.39 -3.93
CA LEU A 336 2.80 20.82 -3.12
C LEU A 336 3.10 20.74 -1.64
N TRP A 337 3.77 19.65 -1.20
CA TRP A 337 4.29 19.56 0.17
C TRP A 337 5.20 20.73 0.50
N PHE A 338 6.19 21.03 -0.36
CA PHE A 338 7.13 22.12 -0.12
C PHE A 338 6.43 23.48 0.00
N LEU A 339 5.38 23.74 -0.79
CA LEU A 339 4.63 24.99 -0.74
C LEU A 339 3.74 25.10 0.51
N SER A 340 3.21 24.00 1.03
CA SER A 340 2.25 23.98 2.14
C SER A 340 2.91 23.73 3.51
N SER A 341 4.02 23.00 3.58
CA SER A 341 4.62 22.59 4.84
C SER A 341 5.31 23.75 5.58
N LYS A 342 5.05 23.84 6.88
CA LYS A 342 5.75 24.78 7.78
C LYS A 342 7.20 24.36 8.02
N ASP A 343 7.49 23.05 7.91
CA ASP A 343 8.82 22.47 8.16
C ASP A 343 9.67 22.29 6.89
N ARG A 344 9.22 22.84 5.76
CA ARG A 344 9.87 22.67 4.44
C ARG A 344 11.39 22.89 4.42
N PHE A 345 11.89 23.86 5.15
CA PHE A 345 13.33 24.15 5.19
C PHE A 345 14.08 23.25 6.18
N LYS A 346 13.44 22.83 7.27
CA LYS A 346 14.04 21.91 8.24
C LYS A 346 14.23 20.51 7.65
N ARG A 347 13.23 20.05 6.86
CA ARG A 347 13.23 18.72 6.25
C ARG A 347 13.97 18.67 4.91
N LEU A 348 14.38 19.80 4.35
CA LEU A 348 15.15 19.83 3.10
C LEU A 348 16.51 19.14 3.22
N SER A 349 17.12 19.19 4.40
CA SER A 349 18.41 18.56 4.70
C SER A 349 18.39 17.03 4.56
N PHE A 350 17.29 16.37 4.85
CA PHE A 350 17.13 14.92 4.67
C PHE A 350 17.28 14.52 3.20
N ARG A 351 16.76 15.34 2.29
CA ARG A 351 16.85 15.11 0.85
C ARG A 351 18.29 15.09 0.34
N LEU A 352 19.19 15.86 0.95
CA LEU A 352 20.61 15.93 0.58
C LEU A 352 21.39 14.67 1.02
N GLY A 353 20.88 13.90 1.98
CA GLY A 353 21.50 12.66 2.46
C GLY A 353 21.25 11.44 1.57
N TYR A 354 20.22 11.47 0.72
CA TYR A 354 19.84 10.32 -0.12
C TYR A 354 20.52 10.34 -1.49
N LYS A 355 21.03 9.17 -1.92
CA LYS A 355 21.64 8.95 -3.24
C LYS A 355 21.42 7.50 -3.70
N PRO A 356 20.78 7.24 -4.85
CA PRO A 356 20.11 8.21 -5.70
C PRO A 356 18.73 8.64 -5.19
N VAL A 357 18.27 9.83 -5.55
CA VAL A 357 16.87 10.24 -5.45
C VAL A 357 16.26 10.13 -6.83
N LYS A 358 15.24 9.27 -7.01
CA LYS A 358 14.59 9.05 -8.30
C LYS A 358 13.09 9.31 -8.24
N GLU A 359 12.55 9.78 -9.35
CA GLU A 359 11.11 9.88 -9.54
C GLU A 359 10.47 8.49 -9.61
N GLN A 360 9.28 8.33 -9.01
CA GLN A 360 8.54 7.07 -9.07
C GLN A 360 7.85 6.86 -10.41
N MET A 361 7.42 7.94 -11.05
CA MET A 361 6.56 7.90 -12.24
C MET A 361 7.23 8.45 -13.50
N PHE A 362 8.39 9.10 -13.38
CA PHE A 362 9.11 9.65 -14.51
C PHE A 362 10.25 8.73 -14.98
N PHE A 363 10.15 8.26 -16.21
CA PHE A 363 11.18 7.50 -16.88
C PHE A 363 11.47 8.16 -18.21
N TRP A 364 12.74 8.36 -18.55
CA TRP A 364 13.14 9.00 -19.81
C TRP A 364 12.65 8.26 -21.06
N ASP A 365 12.52 6.95 -20.95
CA ASP A 365 11.99 6.10 -22.00
C ASP A 365 10.45 5.94 -21.96
N ASP A 366 9.77 6.47 -20.95
CA ASP A 366 8.31 6.45 -20.79
C ASP A 366 7.82 7.64 -19.94
N PRO A 367 7.93 8.89 -20.45
CA PRO A 367 7.64 10.08 -19.65
C PRO A 367 6.14 10.41 -19.53
N ILE A 368 5.29 9.88 -20.42
CA ILE A 368 3.88 10.27 -20.54
C ILE A 368 3.07 10.02 -19.25
N PRO A 369 3.24 8.92 -18.49
CA PRO A 369 2.54 8.69 -17.23
C PRO A 369 2.68 9.86 -16.23
N TRP A 370 3.85 10.48 -16.16
CA TRP A 370 4.10 11.61 -15.29
C TRP A 370 3.24 12.83 -15.64
N PHE A 371 3.12 13.14 -16.93
CA PHE A 371 2.28 14.24 -17.42
C PHE A 371 0.78 13.91 -17.27
N ALA A 372 0.38 12.67 -17.54
CA ALA A 372 -1.00 12.22 -17.37
C ALA A 372 -1.46 12.36 -15.91
N PHE A 373 -0.62 11.96 -14.96
CA PHE A 373 -0.88 12.11 -13.53
C PHE A 373 -1.03 13.59 -13.12
N LEU A 374 -0.15 14.47 -13.62
CA LEU A 374 -0.25 15.91 -13.37
C LEU A 374 -1.58 16.47 -13.91
N TRP A 375 -1.97 16.06 -15.11
CA TRP A 375 -3.20 16.53 -15.74
C TRP A 375 -4.46 16.03 -15.03
N SER A 376 -4.45 14.77 -14.59
CA SER A 376 -5.52 14.19 -13.77
C SER A 376 -5.69 15.00 -12.48
N GLY A 377 -4.60 15.28 -11.75
CA GLY A 377 -4.66 16.10 -10.52
C GLY A 377 -5.23 17.50 -10.74
N ILE A 378 -4.91 18.15 -11.88
CA ILE A 378 -5.48 19.46 -12.23
C ILE A 378 -7.00 19.36 -12.49
N LYS A 379 -7.45 18.31 -13.17
CA LYS A 379 -8.89 18.08 -13.42
C LYS A 379 -9.66 17.86 -12.12
N ASP A 380 -9.15 17.03 -11.23
CA ASP A 380 -9.79 16.73 -9.94
C ASP A 380 -9.86 17.98 -9.06
N PHE A 381 -8.80 18.80 -9.05
CA PHE A 381 -8.81 20.08 -8.36
C PHE A 381 -9.90 21.03 -8.90
N LYS A 382 -9.99 21.15 -10.22
CA LYS A 382 -11.03 21.99 -10.86
C LYS A 382 -12.44 21.49 -10.55
N LYS A 383 -12.66 20.17 -10.52
CA LYS A 383 -13.95 19.57 -10.15
C LYS A 383 -14.33 19.92 -8.71
N LYS A 384 -13.44 19.70 -7.76
CA LYS A 384 -13.65 20.03 -6.33
C LYS A 384 -13.91 21.53 -6.11
N MET A 385 -13.23 22.40 -6.86
CA MET A 385 -13.47 23.85 -6.79
C MET A 385 -14.84 24.26 -7.33
N LYS A 386 -15.38 23.55 -8.33
CA LYS A 386 -16.74 23.77 -8.82
C LYS A 386 -17.79 23.33 -7.82
N GLU A 387 -17.60 22.14 -7.22
CA GLU A 387 -18.51 21.58 -6.20
C GLU A 387 -18.59 22.45 -4.93
N LYS A 388 -17.50 23.14 -4.56
CA LYS A 388 -17.49 24.10 -3.43
C LYS A 388 -18.12 25.44 -3.74
N ARG A 389 -18.40 25.77 -5.02
CA ARG A 389 -19.03 27.02 -5.45
C ARG A 389 -20.53 26.90 -5.71
N GLN A 390 -21.05 25.69 -5.71
CA GLN A 390 -22.47 25.34 -5.70
C GLN A 390 -22.96 25.07 -4.28
#